data_7042fa4f865065d8932dc0bffcbbebaa
#
_entry.id   7042fa4f865065d8932dc0bffcbbebaa
#
_cell.length_a   1.000
_cell.length_b   1.000
_cell.length_c   1.000
_cell.angle_alpha   90.00
_cell.angle_beta   90.00
_cell.angle_gamma   90.00
#
_symmetry.space_group_name_H-M   'P 1'
#
loop_
_entity.id
_entity.type
_entity.pdbx_description
1 polymer ?
#
loop_
_entity_poly.entity_id
_entity_poly.type
_entity_poly.pdbx_seq_one_letter_code
_entity_poly.pdbx_strand_id
1 'polypeptide(L)'
;MNKGNMIPANEFCASHNIEITFINSLQEAGLIEITTINEAEYIHESQLNELEKIVRLYYELDINLEGIETVTHLLQRINDMQNEIMLLKNKLRLYESFE
;
A
#
# COMPACT_ATOMS: atom_id res chain seq x y z
N MET A 1 21.31 11.21 -8.92
CA MET A 1 20.89 10.19 -8.05
C MET A 1 19.42 9.91 -8.19
N ASN A 2 19.13 8.70 -8.09
CA ASN A 2 17.79 8.25 -8.29
C ASN A 2 16.95 8.43 -7.04
N LYS A 3 15.85 9.13 -7.19
CA LYS A 3 14.97 9.33 -6.07
C LYS A 3 13.97 8.23 -5.95
N GLY A 4 14.28 7.10 -6.49
CA GLY A 4 13.29 6.07 -6.65
C GLY A 4 12.54 6.30 -7.93
N ASN A 5 11.93 5.26 -8.38
CA ASN A 5 11.19 5.33 -9.62
C ASN A 5 9.78 5.82 -9.36
N MET A 6 9.33 6.68 -10.24
CA MET A 6 7.98 7.20 -10.18
C MET A 6 7.28 6.89 -11.48
N ILE A 7 6.01 6.56 -11.38
CA ILE A 7 5.20 6.19 -12.53
C ILE A 7 4.10 7.22 -12.68
N PRO A 8 3.90 7.76 -13.89
CA PRO A 8 2.80 8.69 -14.09
C PRO A 8 1.48 8.04 -13.70
N ALA A 9 0.68 8.76 -12.93
CA ALA A 9 -0.59 8.22 -12.47
C ALA A 9 -1.48 7.83 -13.63
N ASN A 10 -1.43 8.62 -14.71
CA ASN A 10 -2.24 8.32 -15.89
C ASN A 10 -1.84 6.99 -16.53
N GLU A 11 -0.55 6.69 -16.54
CA GLU A 11 -0.09 5.42 -17.11
C GLU A 11 -0.57 4.24 -16.27
N PHE A 12 -0.51 4.38 -14.96
CA PHE A 12 -1.00 3.31 -14.10
C PHE A 12 -2.50 3.10 -14.34
N CYS A 13 -3.25 4.20 -14.43
CA CYS A 13 -4.67 4.09 -14.65
C CYS A 13 -4.99 3.42 -15.99
N ALA A 14 -4.24 3.77 -17.02
CA ALA A 14 -4.48 3.19 -18.34
C ALA A 14 -4.17 1.69 -18.35
N SER A 15 -3.07 1.31 -17.72
CA SER A 15 -2.67 -0.09 -17.75
C SER A 15 -3.57 -0.97 -16.89
N HIS A 16 -4.22 -0.40 -15.88
CA HIS A 16 -5.11 -1.18 -15.02
C HIS A 16 -6.57 -0.91 -15.31
N ASN A 17 -6.84 -0.08 -16.32
CA ASN A 17 -8.20 0.20 -16.75
C ASN A 17 -9.05 0.79 -15.62
N ILE A 18 -8.49 1.76 -14.92
CA ILE A 18 -9.20 2.46 -13.84
C ILE A 18 -9.18 3.95 -14.12
N GLU A 19 -9.98 4.68 -13.37
CA GLU A 19 -10.10 6.12 -13.57
C GLU A 19 -9.22 6.88 -12.62
N ILE A 20 -8.72 8.03 -13.10
CA ILE A 20 -7.85 8.86 -12.27
C ILE A 20 -8.61 9.38 -11.04
N THR A 21 -9.94 9.53 -11.14
CA THR A 21 -10.70 9.98 -10.00
C THR A 21 -10.64 8.99 -8.85
N PHE A 22 -10.51 7.70 -9.16
CA PHE A 22 -10.35 6.69 -8.11
C PHE A 22 -9.02 6.90 -7.40
N ILE A 23 -7.96 7.15 -8.14
CA ILE A 23 -6.65 7.41 -7.55
C ILE A 23 -6.70 8.63 -6.64
N ASN A 24 -7.37 9.69 -7.10
CA ASN A 24 -7.49 10.89 -6.29
C ASN A 24 -8.28 10.63 -5.01
N SER A 25 -9.30 9.78 -5.09
CA SER A 25 -10.06 9.42 -3.89
C SER A 25 -9.20 8.67 -2.89
N LEU A 26 -8.31 7.80 -3.38
CA LEU A 26 -7.41 7.07 -2.50
C LEU A 26 -6.45 8.03 -1.79
N GLN A 27 -5.98 9.03 -2.50
CA GLN A 27 -5.11 10.02 -1.89
C GLN A 27 -5.84 10.80 -0.82
N GLU A 28 -7.07 11.20 -1.08
CA GLU A 28 -7.86 11.93 -0.12
C GLU A 28 -8.12 11.11 1.14
N ALA A 29 -8.27 9.81 0.98
CA ALA A 29 -8.49 8.93 2.10
C ALA A 29 -7.19 8.58 2.85
N GLY A 30 -6.06 9.04 2.34
CA GLY A 30 -4.78 8.76 2.99
C GLY A 30 -4.23 7.39 2.72
N LEU A 31 -4.75 6.68 1.72
CA LEU A 31 -4.32 5.32 1.42
C LEU A 31 -3.09 5.28 0.53
N ILE A 32 -2.88 6.30 -0.28
CA ILE A 32 -1.67 6.42 -1.10
C ILE A 32 -1.24 7.88 -1.10
N GLU A 33 -0.01 8.09 -1.57
CA GLU A 33 0.53 9.44 -1.74
C GLU A 33 0.81 9.66 -3.20
N ILE A 34 0.47 10.86 -3.67
CA ILE A 34 0.72 11.26 -5.05
C ILE A 34 1.69 12.42 -5.03
N THR A 35 2.71 12.33 -5.87
CA THR A 35 3.69 13.40 -6.02
C THR A 35 3.36 14.19 -7.27
N THR A 36 3.28 15.50 -7.12
CA THR A 36 2.97 16.38 -8.25
C THR A 36 4.26 17.10 -8.68
N ILE A 37 4.63 16.92 -9.93
CA ILE A 37 5.80 17.56 -10.50
C ILE A 37 5.38 18.21 -11.82
N ASN A 38 5.55 19.54 -11.92
CA ASN A 38 5.19 20.28 -13.12
C ASN A 38 3.75 19.97 -13.54
N GLU A 39 2.86 19.99 -12.58
CA GLU A 39 1.42 19.79 -12.80
C GLU A 39 1.06 18.38 -13.27
N ALA A 40 2.01 17.47 -13.24
CA ALA A 40 1.73 16.06 -13.54
C ALA A 40 1.82 15.24 -12.26
N GLU A 41 0.95 14.24 -12.17
CA GLU A 41 0.86 13.42 -10.97
C GLU A 41 1.61 12.12 -11.17
N TYR A 42 2.34 11.73 -10.14
CA TYR A 42 3.17 10.53 -10.17
C TYR A 42 2.94 9.68 -8.93
N ILE A 43 3.10 8.37 -9.09
CA ILE A 43 3.00 7.42 -8.00
C ILE A 43 4.37 6.79 -7.80
N HIS A 44 4.84 6.80 -6.55
CA HIS A 44 6.14 6.20 -6.26
C HIS A 44 6.06 4.69 -6.41
N GLU A 45 7.11 4.11 -6.95
CA GLU A 45 7.14 2.69 -7.22
C GLU A 45 6.91 1.85 -5.98
N SER A 46 7.34 2.33 -4.82
CA SER A 46 7.19 1.60 -3.57
C SER A 46 5.74 1.40 -3.18
N GLN A 47 4.82 2.15 -3.76
CA GLN A 47 3.41 2.04 -3.43
C GLN A 47 2.64 1.11 -4.36
N LEU A 48 3.28 0.61 -5.41
CA LEU A 48 2.55 -0.13 -6.44
C LEU A 48 1.92 -1.41 -5.92
N ASN A 49 2.65 -2.15 -5.08
CA ASN A 49 2.08 -3.38 -4.53
C ASN A 49 0.82 -3.13 -3.75
N GLU A 50 0.87 -2.13 -2.90
CA GLU A 50 -0.30 -1.78 -2.09
C GLU A 50 -1.43 -1.28 -2.97
N LEU A 51 -1.11 -0.46 -3.96
CA LEU A 51 -2.11 0.10 -4.84
C LEU A 51 -2.80 -0.99 -5.66
N GLU A 52 -2.04 -1.98 -6.11
CA GLU A 52 -2.63 -3.07 -6.87
C GLU A 52 -3.58 -3.89 -6.01
N LYS A 53 -3.26 -4.08 -4.74
CA LYS A 53 -4.18 -4.76 -3.84
C LYS A 53 -5.47 -3.97 -3.66
N ILE A 54 -5.35 -2.65 -3.53
CA ILE A 54 -6.52 -1.79 -3.36
C ILE A 54 -7.38 -1.84 -4.61
N VAL A 55 -6.77 -1.79 -5.78
CA VAL A 55 -7.51 -1.87 -7.03
C VAL A 55 -8.30 -3.17 -7.11
N ARG A 56 -7.67 -4.28 -6.71
CA ARG A 56 -8.35 -5.56 -6.74
C ARG A 56 -9.50 -5.60 -5.77
N LEU A 57 -9.32 -5.06 -4.57
CA LEU A 57 -10.40 -5.05 -3.59
C LEU A 57 -11.60 -4.27 -4.11
N TYR A 58 -11.33 -3.16 -4.76
CA TYR A 58 -12.39 -2.28 -5.22
C TYR A 58 -13.10 -2.83 -6.46
N TYR A 59 -12.34 -3.24 -7.45
CA TYR A 59 -12.92 -3.60 -8.75
C TYR A 59 -13.29 -5.07 -8.86
N GLU A 60 -12.60 -5.94 -8.15
CA GLU A 60 -12.89 -7.37 -8.25
C GLU A 60 -13.77 -7.87 -7.13
N LEU A 61 -13.61 -7.31 -5.93
CA LEU A 61 -14.36 -7.77 -4.78
C LEU A 61 -15.46 -6.81 -4.35
N ASP A 62 -15.61 -5.71 -5.09
CA ASP A 62 -16.69 -4.74 -4.84
C ASP A 62 -16.67 -4.19 -3.42
N ILE A 63 -15.49 -4.03 -2.85
CA ILE A 63 -15.37 -3.44 -1.54
C ILE A 63 -15.28 -1.93 -1.70
N ASN A 64 -16.17 -1.19 -1.03
CA ASN A 64 -16.16 0.25 -1.17
C ASN A 64 -14.96 0.86 -0.46
N LEU A 65 -14.78 2.17 -0.66
CA LEU A 65 -13.60 2.85 -0.18
C LEU A 65 -13.46 2.76 1.34
N GLU A 66 -14.56 2.88 2.04
CA GLU A 66 -14.53 2.79 3.50
C GLU A 66 -14.11 1.40 3.96
N GLY A 67 -14.61 0.38 3.26
CA GLY A 67 -14.19 -0.98 3.56
C GLY A 67 -12.73 -1.20 3.28
N ILE A 68 -12.23 -0.59 2.20
CA ILE A 68 -10.81 -0.71 1.87
C ILE A 68 -9.96 -0.08 2.96
N GLU A 69 -10.38 1.08 3.48
CA GLU A 69 -9.66 1.69 4.59
C GLU A 69 -9.59 0.75 5.79
N THR A 70 -10.71 0.12 6.11
CA THR A 70 -10.77 -0.80 7.23
C THR A 70 -9.86 -2.01 7.00
N VAL A 71 -9.94 -2.60 5.81
CA VAL A 71 -9.12 -3.76 5.47
C VAL A 71 -7.64 -3.41 5.54
N THR A 72 -7.27 -2.25 4.98
CA THR A 72 -5.88 -1.83 4.98
C THR A 72 -5.37 -1.65 6.41
N HIS A 73 -6.20 -1.08 7.27
CA HIS A 73 -5.85 -0.88 8.67
C HIS A 73 -5.64 -2.22 9.38
N LEU A 74 -6.54 -3.17 9.13
CA LEU A 74 -6.45 -4.47 9.76
C LEU A 74 -5.24 -5.25 9.27
N LEU A 75 -4.94 -5.15 7.99
CA LEU A 75 -3.75 -5.81 7.44
C LEU A 75 -2.48 -5.23 8.04
N GLN A 76 -2.47 -3.92 8.27
CA GLN A 76 -1.32 -3.30 8.92
C GLN A 76 -1.14 -3.83 10.34
N ARG A 77 -2.24 -3.97 11.07
CA ARG A 77 -2.17 -4.51 12.43
C ARG A 77 -1.69 -5.95 12.43
N ILE A 78 -2.15 -6.73 11.47
CA ILE A 78 -1.70 -8.11 11.36
C ILE A 78 -0.20 -8.15 11.10
N ASN A 79 0.27 -7.29 10.20
CA ASN A 79 1.68 -7.23 9.88
C ASN A 79 2.50 -6.83 11.10
N ASP A 80 2.02 -5.85 11.86
CA ASP A 80 2.72 -5.43 13.07
C ASP A 80 2.79 -6.55 14.09
N MET A 81 1.70 -7.29 14.25
CA MET A 81 1.66 -8.40 15.19
C MET A 81 2.58 -9.53 14.75
N GLN A 82 2.65 -9.78 13.45
CA GLN A 82 3.55 -10.81 12.95
C GLN A 82 5.00 -10.44 13.22
N ASN A 83 5.34 -9.16 13.05
CA ASN A 83 6.68 -8.69 13.35
C ASN A 83 6.99 -8.83 14.83
N GLU A 84 6.02 -8.52 15.68
CA GLU A 84 6.22 -8.65 17.12
C GLU A 84 6.42 -10.10 17.51
N ILE A 85 5.65 -11.00 16.92
CA ILE A 85 5.81 -12.42 17.18
C ILE A 85 7.20 -12.88 16.77
N MET A 86 7.67 -12.41 15.62
CA MET A 86 9.00 -12.79 15.16
C MET A 86 10.09 -12.31 16.12
N LEU A 87 9.94 -11.09 16.61
CA LEU A 87 10.91 -10.55 17.56
C LEU A 87 10.90 -11.34 18.86
N LEU A 88 9.72 -11.70 19.35
CA LEU A 88 9.60 -12.47 20.57
C LEU A 88 10.18 -13.87 20.39
N LYS A 89 9.92 -14.48 19.24
CA LYS A 89 10.50 -15.80 18.97
C LYS A 89 12.02 -15.74 18.94
N ASN A 90 12.57 -14.68 18.36
CA ASN A 90 14.02 -14.54 18.32
C ASN A 90 14.60 -14.36 19.71
N LYS A 91 13.94 -13.59 20.55
CA LYS A 91 14.39 -13.44 21.92
C LYS A 91 14.34 -14.74 22.69
N LEU A 92 13.26 -15.48 22.50
CA LEU A 92 13.12 -16.77 23.16
C LEU A 92 14.22 -17.73 22.73
N ARG A 93 14.54 -17.71 21.44
CA ARG A 93 15.59 -18.57 20.92
C ARG A 93 16.94 -18.26 21.54
N LEU A 94 17.21 -16.98 21.80
CA LEU A 94 18.43 -16.59 22.47
C LEU A 94 18.50 -17.16 23.88
N TYR A 95 17.39 -17.09 24.60
CA TYR A 95 17.34 -17.68 25.92
C TYR A 95 17.61 -19.17 25.88
N GLU A 96 16.99 -19.85 24.93
CA GLU A 96 17.14 -21.30 24.85
C GLU A 96 18.54 -21.71 24.51
N SER A 97 19.26 -20.88 23.75
CA SER A 97 20.62 -21.25 23.37
C SER A 97 21.62 -21.06 24.50
N PHE A 98 21.22 -20.38 25.57
CA PHE A 98 22.11 -20.23 26.74
C PHE A 98 21.96 -21.35 27.75
N GLU A 99 21.05 -22.23 27.55
CA GLU A 99 20.89 -23.39 28.41
C GLU A 99 21.67 -24.59 27.88
#